data_6482d887b789e4688d2c1f7cd36cf4d3
#
_entry.id   6482d887b789e4688d2c1f7cd36cf4d3
#
_cell.length_a   1.000
_cell.length_b   1.000
_cell.length_c   1.000
_cell.angle_alpha   90.00
_cell.angle_beta   90.00
_cell.angle_gamma   90.00
#
_symmetry.space_group_name_H-M   'P 1'
#
loop_
_entity.id
_entity.type
_entity.pdbx_description
1 polymer ?
#
loop_
_entity_poly.entity_id
_entity_poly.type
_entity_poly.pdbx_seq_one_letter_code
_entity_poly.pdbx_strand_id
1 'polypeptide(L)'
;MTSRRLASATASVLLTLTLCPAGAAAHGLAGKRFFPSALTIDDPFVSDELSLPTFFHIRQPGDAESPPGQITNVSGEWSKRIFPDLGLTLAGDWTLLDPAPNGRTESGLGNLEMTLKYQFFTSAAHETILSAAFGWEAGGTGRKKIGAESFDVFKPAILFGTGFGDLPEPLAWVKPLAVTGLIEGVLPGRSGNKTFSLSDDGDLEIEVEKNPNVLHWGFAVMYSLPYLQSFVKDVGLPAIIRQLIPIVEIDINNPLDRGFAGKTTGTVNPGIIWAGKHFQLGLEAILPINERTGKNVGIRGQVHFFLDDIFPNTLGKPLFKW
;
A
#
# COMPACT_ATOMS: atom_id res chain seq x y z
N MET A 1 -21.68 -35.68 60.71
CA MET A 1 -22.17 -35.15 59.42
C MET A 1 -21.59 -33.79 59.20
N THR A 2 -20.47 -33.71 58.45
CA THR A 2 -19.68 -32.51 58.21
C THR A 2 -19.76 -32.20 56.73
N SER A 3 -20.44 -31.10 56.38
CA SER A 3 -20.54 -30.57 55.03
C SER A 3 -19.29 -29.71 54.70
N ARG A 4 -18.46 -30.18 53.79
CA ARG A 4 -17.36 -29.41 53.19
C ARG A 4 -17.92 -28.46 52.12
N ARG A 5 -17.76 -27.14 52.32
CA ARG A 5 -17.99 -26.15 51.30
C ARG A 5 -16.73 -26.06 50.41
N LEU A 6 -16.88 -26.36 49.13
CA LEU A 6 -15.87 -26.03 48.10
C LEU A 6 -15.94 -24.53 47.80
N ALA A 7 -14.84 -23.81 48.09
CA ALA A 7 -14.67 -22.46 47.64
C ALA A 7 -14.06 -22.47 46.23
N SER A 8 -14.84 -21.97 45.28
CA SER A 8 -14.43 -21.76 43.90
C SER A 8 -13.63 -20.46 43.84
N ALA A 9 -12.32 -20.53 43.61
CA ALA A 9 -11.46 -19.37 43.37
C ALA A 9 -11.44 -19.09 41.89
N THR A 10 -12.20 -18.09 41.47
CA THR A 10 -12.12 -17.49 40.13
C THR A 10 -10.92 -16.53 40.09
N ALA A 11 -9.85 -16.96 39.47
CA ALA A 11 -8.69 -16.09 39.20
C ALA A 11 -9.00 -15.20 37.99
N SER A 12 -9.34 -13.94 38.26
CA SER A 12 -9.43 -12.91 37.23
C SER A 12 -8.02 -12.47 36.86
N VAL A 13 -7.53 -12.89 35.69
CA VAL A 13 -6.31 -12.35 35.09
C VAL A 13 -6.65 -10.99 34.48
N LEU A 14 -6.39 -9.91 35.22
CA LEU A 14 -6.36 -8.56 34.68
C LEU A 14 -5.08 -8.43 33.82
N LEU A 15 -5.26 -8.48 32.50
CA LEU A 15 -4.22 -8.12 31.54
C LEU A 15 -4.12 -6.58 31.54
N THR A 16 -3.25 -6.03 32.39
CA THR A 16 -2.88 -4.61 32.35
C THR A 16 -2.00 -4.39 31.12
N LEU A 17 -2.60 -3.94 30.01
CA LEU A 17 -1.84 -3.29 28.94
C LEU A 17 -1.25 -2.00 29.50
N THR A 18 0.02 -2.01 29.84
CA THR A 18 0.80 -0.80 30.07
C THR A 18 1.00 -0.12 28.73
N LEU A 19 0.16 0.86 28.42
CA LEU A 19 0.40 1.85 27.37
C LEU A 19 1.65 2.65 27.77
N CYS A 20 2.82 2.26 27.25
CA CYS A 20 3.95 3.18 27.22
C CYS A 20 3.57 4.35 26.32
N PRO A 21 3.73 5.60 26.75
CA PRO A 21 3.62 6.74 25.83
C PRO A 21 4.77 6.60 24.83
N ALA A 22 4.47 6.13 23.63
CA ALA A 22 5.37 6.24 22.50
C ALA A 22 5.61 7.74 22.28
N GLY A 23 6.85 8.19 22.46
CA GLY A 23 7.26 9.52 22.01
C GLY A 23 6.85 9.63 20.55
N ALA A 24 6.28 10.77 20.17
CA ALA A 24 5.88 11.02 18.80
C ALA A 24 7.05 10.72 17.86
N ALA A 25 7.05 9.53 17.27
CA ALA A 25 7.99 9.19 16.23
C ALA A 25 7.50 9.97 15.00
N ALA A 26 8.32 10.89 14.51
CA ALA A 26 8.12 11.48 13.21
C ALA A 26 8.17 10.36 12.19
N HIS A 27 7.27 10.39 11.20
CA HIS A 27 7.13 9.54 10.01
C HIS A 27 8.03 8.29 9.95
N GLY A 28 7.46 7.13 9.77
CA GLY A 28 8.13 5.89 9.35
C GLY A 28 9.24 5.37 10.27
N LEU A 29 9.30 5.76 11.56
CA LEU A 29 10.35 5.34 12.47
C LEU A 29 9.89 4.23 13.44
N ALA A 30 10.62 3.11 13.44
CA ALA A 30 10.57 2.13 14.53
C ALA A 30 11.97 1.95 15.12
N GLY A 31 12.17 2.47 16.33
CA GLY A 31 13.49 2.53 16.95
C GLY A 31 14.49 3.40 16.16
N LYS A 32 15.55 2.78 15.66
CA LYS A 32 16.55 3.44 14.80
C LYS A 32 16.23 3.35 13.30
N ARG A 33 15.25 2.54 12.95
CA ARG A 33 14.89 2.25 11.57
C ARG A 33 13.95 3.30 11.04
N PHE A 34 14.35 3.93 9.95
CA PHE A 34 13.45 4.64 9.04
C PHE A 34 12.97 3.67 7.95
N PHE A 35 11.67 3.57 7.79
CA PHE A 35 11.03 2.87 6.69
C PHE A 35 10.49 3.94 5.74
N PRO A 36 11.02 4.06 4.52
CA PRO A 36 10.47 4.97 3.53
C PRO A 36 9.07 4.49 3.11
N SER A 37 8.22 5.40 2.72
CA SER A 37 6.97 5.04 2.03
C SER A 37 7.31 4.34 0.71
N ALA A 38 6.85 3.12 0.55
CA ALA A 38 7.04 2.33 -0.66
C ALA A 38 6.17 2.91 -1.81
N LEU A 39 6.41 2.49 -3.05
CA LEU A 39 5.75 3.10 -4.21
C LEU A 39 4.49 2.33 -4.64
N THR A 40 4.50 1.00 -4.43
CA THR A 40 3.42 0.09 -4.83
C THR A 40 2.69 -0.46 -3.62
N ILE A 41 3.44 -0.87 -2.58
CA ILE A 41 2.90 -1.54 -1.40
C ILE A 41 2.69 -0.50 -0.30
N ASP A 42 1.47 -0.41 0.27
CA ASP A 42 1.20 0.46 1.41
C ASP A 42 2.06 0.07 2.62
N ASP A 43 2.52 1.05 3.36
CA ASP A 43 3.36 0.85 4.54
C ASP A 43 2.53 0.75 5.84
N PRO A 44 3.08 0.18 6.93
CA PRO A 44 2.33 -0.03 8.16
C PRO A 44 2.21 1.22 9.05
N PHE A 45 2.75 2.37 8.66
CA PHE A 45 2.80 3.56 9.53
C PHE A 45 1.51 4.36 9.49
N VAL A 46 1.22 5.00 10.61
CA VAL A 46 0.19 6.04 10.75
C VAL A 46 0.91 7.37 10.88
N SER A 47 0.93 8.14 9.79
CA SER A 47 1.71 9.39 9.65
C SER A 47 0.86 10.53 9.06
N ASP A 48 1.40 11.74 9.12
CA ASP A 48 0.87 12.90 8.41
C ASP A 48 1.71 13.12 7.16
N GLU A 49 1.21 12.73 6.00
CA GLU A 49 1.99 12.69 4.76
C GLU A 49 1.16 12.99 3.51
N LEU A 50 1.84 13.29 2.41
CA LEU A 50 1.23 13.55 1.11
C LEU A 50 2.09 12.95 0.01
N SER A 51 1.56 11.95 -0.71
CA SER A 51 2.13 11.45 -1.96
C SER A 51 1.47 12.17 -3.14
N LEU A 52 2.16 13.11 -3.78
CA LEU A 52 1.62 13.85 -4.91
C LEU A 52 2.74 14.54 -5.73
N PRO A 53 2.90 14.22 -7.02
CA PRO A 53 2.22 13.15 -7.75
C PRO A 53 2.86 11.78 -7.52
N THR A 54 2.05 10.73 -7.63
CA THR A 54 2.53 9.40 -8.02
C THR A 54 2.16 9.20 -9.48
N PHE A 55 3.16 9.08 -10.33
CA PHE A 55 3.02 8.86 -11.77
C PHE A 55 3.26 7.40 -12.11
N PHE A 56 2.39 6.81 -12.93
CA PHE A 56 2.54 5.46 -13.46
C PHE A 56 2.31 5.48 -14.97
N HIS A 57 3.15 4.73 -15.70
CA HIS A 57 2.98 4.57 -17.14
C HIS A 57 3.36 3.16 -17.58
N ILE A 58 2.50 2.52 -18.36
CA ILE A 58 2.76 1.22 -18.97
C ILE A 58 2.15 1.13 -20.37
N ARG A 59 2.84 0.43 -21.27
CA ARG A 59 2.28 0.03 -22.58
C ARG A 59 1.62 -1.33 -22.44
N GLN A 60 0.43 -1.46 -22.96
CA GLN A 60 -0.27 -2.73 -23.08
C GLN A 60 -0.11 -3.27 -24.51
N PRO A 61 0.32 -4.52 -24.70
CA PRO A 61 0.27 -5.13 -26.01
C PRO A 61 -1.20 -5.31 -26.39
N GLY A 62 -1.51 -5.12 -27.68
CA GLY A 62 -2.82 -5.50 -28.20
C GLY A 62 -2.99 -7.02 -28.21
N ASP A 63 -4.23 -7.44 -28.21
CA ASP A 63 -4.68 -8.81 -28.45
C ASP A 63 -5.67 -8.88 -29.61
N ALA A 64 -6.36 -10.01 -29.77
CA ALA A 64 -7.35 -10.16 -30.87
C ALA A 64 -8.59 -9.26 -30.71
N GLU A 65 -8.87 -8.79 -29.49
CA GLU A 65 -10.09 -8.05 -29.13
C GLU A 65 -9.79 -6.57 -28.82
N SER A 66 -8.53 -6.24 -28.50
CA SER A 66 -8.12 -4.89 -28.08
C SER A 66 -6.87 -4.42 -28.81
N PRO A 67 -6.84 -3.19 -29.34
CA PRO A 67 -5.64 -2.63 -29.95
C PRO A 67 -4.53 -2.43 -28.89
N PRO A 68 -3.26 -2.40 -29.31
CA PRO A 68 -2.17 -2.02 -28.41
C PRO A 68 -2.41 -0.61 -27.89
N GLY A 69 -2.24 -0.41 -26.61
CA GLY A 69 -2.51 0.86 -25.93
C GLY A 69 -1.48 1.19 -24.86
N GLN A 70 -1.69 2.30 -24.21
CA GLN A 70 -0.90 2.74 -23.07
C GLN A 70 -1.82 3.31 -21.99
N ILE A 71 -1.44 3.05 -20.75
CA ILE A 71 -2.08 3.59 -19.56
C ILE A 71 -1.11 4.57 -18.93
N THR A 72 -1.58 5.78 -18.69
CA THR A 72 -0.89 6.77 -17.86
C THR A 72 -1.82 7.12 -16.71
N ASN A 73 -1.32 6.98 -15.49
CA ASN A 73 -2.06 7.32 -14.27
C ASN A 73 -1.26 8.32 -13.44
N VAL A 74 -1.95 9.28 -12.87
CA VAL A 74 -1.41 10.24 -11.91
C VAL A 74 -2.31 10.20 -10.68
N SER A 75 -1.76 9.75 -9.56
CA SER A 75 -2.50 9.65 -8.30
C SER A 75 -1.95 10.58 -7.23
N GLY A 76 -2.80 10.86 -6.26
CA GLY A 76 -2.47 11.58 -5.04
C GLY A 76 -3.08 10.89 -3.84
N GLU A 77 -2.35 10.92 -2.74
CA GLU A 77 -2.75 10.36 -1.46
C GLU A 77 -2.39 11.32 -0.35
N TRP A 78 -3.34 11.60 0.54
CA TRP A 78 -3.15 12.42 1.71
C TRP A 78 -3.55 11.67 2.95
N SER A 79 -2.58 11.46 3.85
CA SER A 79 -2.76 10.76 5.12
C SER A 79 -2.74 11.75 6.27
N LYS A 80 -3.68 11.59 7.20
CA LYS A 80 -3.85 12.43 8.37
C LYS A 80 -4.06 11.62 9.64
N ARG A 81 -3.21 11.83 10.63
CA ARG A 81 -3.42 11.27 11.98
C ARG A 81 -4.64 11.91 12.65
N ILE A 82 -5.61 11.06 12.99
CA ILE A 82 -6.74 11.45 13.83
C ILE A 82 -6.31 11.38 15.29
N PHE A 83 -5.73 10.26 15.70
CA PHE A 83 -5.02 10.03 16.97
C PHE A 83 -3.57 9.63 16.67
N PRO A 84 -2.67 9.57 17.65
CA PRO A 84 -1.28 9.19 17.41
C PRO A 84 -1.11 7.89 16.61
N ASP A 85 -1.97 6.90 16.86
CA ASP A 85 -1.89 5.56 16.28
C ASP A 85 -3.04 5.25 15.32
N LEU A 86 -3.93 6.22 15.03
CA LEU A 86 -5.07 6.07 14.12
C LEU A 86 -5.04 7.19 13.08
N GLY A 87 -4.96 6.79 11.82
CA GLY A 87 -4.93 7.69 10.66
C GLY A 87 -6.05 7.44 9.68
N LEU A 88 -6.39 8.48 8.95
CA LEU A 88 -7.28 8.45 7.79
C LEU A 88 -6.50 8.88 6.56
N THR A 89 -6.59 8.10 5.50
CA THR A 89 -6.01 8.39 4.19
C THR A 89 -7.13 8.65 3.19
N LEU A 90 -6.95 9.67 2.36
CA LEU A 90 -7.79 9.97 1.20
C LEU A 90 -6.93 9.85 -0.05
N ALA A 91 -7.38 9.05 -1.01
CA ALA A 91 -6.67 8.84 -2.27
C ALA A 91 -7.60 9.04 -3.47
N GLY A 92 -7.00 9.42 -4.59
CA GLY A 92 -7.67 9.55 -5.87
C GLY A 92 -6.66 9.58 -7.00
N ASP A 93 -7.14 9.26 -8.18
CA ASP A 93 -6.29 9.20 -9.37
C ASP A 93 -6.95 9.82 -10.59
N TRP A 94 -6.14 10.18 -11.56
CA TRP A 94 -6.54 10.53 -12.90
C TRP A 94 -5.85 9.59 -13.88
N THR A 95 -6.64 8.94 -14.73
CA THR A 95 -6.16 7.96 -15.69
C THR A 95 -6.40 8.43 -17.13
N LEU A 96 -5.41 8.19 -17.99
CA LEU A 96 -5.45 8.34 -19.45
C LEU A 96 -5.25 6.98 -20.09
N LEU A 97 -6.20 6.55 -20.92
CA LEU A 97 -6.13 5.36 -21.78
C LEU A 97 -5.96 5.80 -23.24
N ASP A 98 -4.90 5.37 -23.91
CA ASP A 98 -4.60 5.80 -25.29
C ASP A 98 -4.02 4.67 -26.15
N PRO A 99 -4.81 4.09 -27.06
CA PRO A 99 -6.26 4.18 -27.11
C PRO A 99 -6.93 3.35 -26.01
N ALA A 100 -8.17 3.71 -25.65
CA ALA A 100 -9.05 2.87 -24.86
C ALA A 100 -9.60 1.70 -25.70
N PRO A 101 -10.28 0.71 -25.08
CA PRO A 101 -10.86 -0.43 -25.81
C PRO A 101 -11.80 -0.05 -26.98
N ASN A 102 -12.42 1.13 -26.90
CA ASN A 102 -13.26 1.67 -28.00
C ASN A 102 -12.46 2.36 -29.12
N GLY A 103 -11.14 2.27 -29.13
CA GLY A 103 -10.23 2.87 -30.11
C GLY A 103 -10.10 4.40 -29.99
N ARG A 104 -10.62 5.03 -28.94
CA ARG A 104 -10.52 6.47 -28.68
C ARG A 104 -9.65 6.71 -27.44
N THR A 105 -9.02 7.86 -27.36
CA THR A 105 -8.38 8.31 -26.12
C THR A 105 -9.46 8.69 -25.10
N GLU A 106 -9.43 8.05 -23.94
CA GLU A 106 -10.33 8.36 -22.82
C GLU A 106 -9.51 8.75 -21.60
N SER A 107 -10.02 9.70 -20.82
CA SER A 107 -9.40 10.12 -19.57
C SER A 107 -10.44 10.47 -18.52
N GLY A 108 -10.10 10.42 -17.26
CA GLY A 108 -11.00 10.78 -16.19
C GLY A 108 -10.42 10.51 -14.80
N LEU A 109 -11.19 10.87 -13.78
CA LEU A 109 -10.89 10.52 -12.39
C LEU A 109 -11.33 9.07 -12.12
N GLY A 110 -10.51 8.33 -11.38
CA GLY A 110 -10.88 7.06 -10.76
C GLY A 110 -11.85 7.25 -9.59
N ASN A 111 -12.23 6.15 -8.94
CA ASN A 111 -13.03 6.23 -7.73
C ASN A 111 -12.22 6.84 -6.57
N LEU A 112 -12.92 7.57 -5.71
CA LEU A 112 -12.32 8.05 -4.45
C LEU A 112 -12.11 6.88 -3.51
N GLU A 113 -10.96 6.85 -2.85
CA GLU A 113 -10.63 5.85 -1.84
C GLU A 113 -10.39 6.51 -0.47
N MET A 114 -10.89 5.87 0.59
CA MET A 114 -10.64 6.22 1.98
C MET A 114 -10.12 5.01 2.73
N THR A 115 -9.05 5.18 3.49
CA THR A 115 -8.47 4.11 4.31
C THR A 115 -8.32 4.57 5.75
N LEU A 116 -8.90 3.82 6.68
CA LEU A 116 -8.67 3.96 8.11
C LEU A 116 -7.59 2.97 8.52
N LYS A 117 -6.47 3.45 9.09
CA LYS A 117 -5.31 2.62 9.50
C LYS A 117 -5.08 2.78 11.00
N TYR A 118 -4.94 1.66 11.72
CA TYR A 118 -4.64 1.61 13.14
C TYR A 118 -3.35 0.85 13.41
N GLN A 119 -2.34 1.55 13.92
CA GLN A 119 -1.04 1.04 14.30
C GLN A 119 -1.13 0.48 15.73
N PHE A 120 -1.34 -0.83 15.86
CA PHE A 120 -1.62 -1.46 17.16
C PHE A 120 -0.39 -2.01 17.86
N PHE A 121 0.76 -2.11 17.16
CA PHE A 121 2.00 -2.61 17.75
C PHE A 121 3.22 -1.91 17.17
N THR A 122 4.14 -1.51 18.04
CA THR A 122 5.46 -0.99 17.66
C THR A 122 6.51 -1.48 18.66
N SER A 123 7.59 -2.04 18.15
CA SER A 123 8.77 -2.45 18.95
C SER A 123 10.02 -1.73 18.47
N ALA A 124 10.45 -0.74 19.22
CA ALA A 124 11.69 -0.01 18.92
C ALA A 124 12.94 -0.90 19.01
N ALA A 125 12.94 -1.90 19.90
CA ALA A 125 14.05 -2.82 20.10
C ALA A 125 14.25 -3.77 18.91
N HIS A 126 13.14 -4.21 18.28
CA HIS A 126 13.14 -5.14 17.15
C HIS A 126 12.83 -4.45 15.84
N GLU A 127 12.79 -3.11 15.82
CA GLU A 127 12.46 -2.31 14.63
C GLU A 127 11.20 -2.85 13.90
N THR A 128 10.17 -3.26 14.68
CA THR A 128 8.98 -3.95 14.15
C THR A 128 7.72 -3.15 14.41
N ILE A 129 6.80 -3.17 13.44
CA ILE A 129 5.53 -2.46 13.48
C ILE A 129 4.44 -3.32 12.85
N LEU A 130 3.22 -3.29 13.42
CA LEU A 130 2.05 -3.95 12.89
C LEU A 130 0.87 -2.99 12.91
N SER A 131 0.11 -3.00 11.81
CA SER A 131 -1.08 -2.18 11.64
C SER A 131 -2.22 -2.99 11.02
N ALA A 132 -3.45 -2.59 11.34
CA ALA A 132 -4.65 -3.03 10.67
C ALA A 132 -5.24 -1.86 9.89
N ALA A 133 -5.75 -2.11 8.69
CA ALA A 133 -6.40 -1.09 7.89
C ALA A 133 -7.73 -1.57 7.32
N PHE A 134 -8.59 -0.62 7.04
CA PHE A 134 -9.85 -0.84 6.33
C PHE A 134 -10.01 0.23 5.26
N GLY A 135 -9.83 -0.16 4.01
CA GLY A 135 -10.07 0.67 2.84
C GLY A 135 -11.50 0.58 2.35
N TRP A 136 -12.00 1.66 1.82
CA TRP A 136 -13.26 1.77 1.11
C TRP A 136 -13.08 2.61 -0.15
N GLU A 137 -13.30 1.98 -1.30
CA GLU A 137 -13.37 2.64 -2.59
C GLU A 137 -14.84 2.94 -2.88
N ALA A 138 -15.18 4.23 -3.00
CA ALA A 138 -16.53 4.70 -3.20
C ALA A 138 -16.97 4.54 -4.66
N GLY A 139 -17.73 3.50 -4.93
CA GLY A 139 -18.20 3.17 -6.28
C GLY A 139 -19.03 4.28 -6.93
N GLY A 140 -18.81 4.48 -8.23
CA GLY A 140 -19.54 5.46 -9.03
C GLY A 140 -19.11 6.92 -8.84
N THR A 141 -18.04 7.19 -8.07
CA THR A 141 -17.45 8.53 -7.97
C THR A 141 -16.49 8.83 -9.12
N GLY A 142 -15.98 7.79 -9.77
CA GLY A 142 -15.11 7.88 -10.93
C GLY A 142 -15.82 7.76 -12.28
N ARG A 143 -15.02 7.86 -13.34
CA ARG A 143 -15.51 7.79 -14.72
C ARG A 143 -15.45 6.36 -15.25
N LYS A 144 -16.60 5.77 -15.60
CA LYS A 144 -16.71 4.42 -16.15
C LYS A 144 -15.81 4.14 -17.36
N LYS A 145 -15.61 5.13 -18.24
CA LYS A 145 -14.82 4.96 -19.48
C LYS A 145 -13.34 4.69 -19.26
N ILE A 146 -12.83 4.93 -18.05
CA ILE A 146 -11.45 4.60 -17.68
C ILE A 146 -11.37 3.39 -16.75
N GLY A 147 -12.47 2.65 -16.55
CA GLY A 147 -12.53 1.45 -15.73
C GLY A 147 -12.98 1.66 -14.29
N ALA A 148 -13.42 2.88 -13.91
CA ALA A 148 -13.93 3.10 -12.56
C ALA A 148 -15.23 2.32 -12.32
N GLU A 149 -15.26 1.54 -11.23
CA GLU A 149 -16.37 0.68 -10.86
C GLU A 149 -17.59 1.48 -10.36
N SER A 150 -18.77 0.94 -10.59
CA SER A 150 -20.03 1.57 -10.16
C SER A 150 -20.54 1.10 -8.79
N PHE A 151 -19.77 0.27 -8.11
CA PHE A 151 -20.06 -0.32 -6.80
C PHE A 151 -18.89 -0.11 -5.86
N ASP A 152 -19.19 -0.15 -4.57
CA ASP A 152 -18.18 -0.02 -3.52
C ASP A 152 -17.26 -1.25 -3.48
N VAL A 153 -16.00 -1.02 -3.13
CA VAL A 153 -15.03 -2.09 -2.83
C VAL A 153 -14.50 -1.89 -1.42
N PHE A 154 -14.48 -2.96 -0.63
CA PHE A 154 -13.98 -2.96 0.74
C PHE A 154 -12.65 -3.69 0.82
N LYS A 155 -11.68 -3.10 1.51
CA LYS A 155 -10.29 -3.56 1.55
C LYS A 155 -9.78 -3.70 3.00
N PRO A 156 -10.21 -4.75 3.76
CA PRO A 156 -9.60 -5.06 5.06
C PRO A 156 -8.17 -5.56 4.88
N ALA A 157 -7.22 -5.03 5.66
CA ALA A 157 -5.80 -5.36 5.54
C ALA A 157 -5.08 -5.47 6.88
N ILE A 158 -4.01 -6.27 6.89
CA ILE A 158 -2.98 -6.28 7.93
C ILE A 158 -1.67 -5.89 7.26
N LEU A 159 -0.96 -4.95 7.88
CA LEU A 159 0.31 -4.45 7.40
C LEU A 159 1.40 -4.70 8.45
N PHE A 160 2.61 -4.95 7.98
CA PHE A 160 3.75 -5.17 8.85
C PHE A 160 5.01 -4.50 8.32
N GLY A 161 5.93 -4.19 9.22
CA GLY A 161 7.27 -3.75 8.89
C GLY A 161 8.26 -4.32 9.91
N THR A 162 9.42 -4.75 9.47
CA THR A 162 10.49 -5.22 10.34
C THR A 162 11.87 -4.86 9.79
N GLY A 163 12.75 -4.41 10.67
CA GLY A 163 14.15 -4.21 10.40
C GLY A 163 15.00 -5.33 10.98
N PHE A 164 16.27 -5.36 10.65
CA PHE A 164 17.25 -6.36 11.11
C PHE A 164 18.34 -5.73 11.98
N GLY A 165 18.06 -4.59 12.63
CA GLY A 165 19.02 -3.82 13.41
C GLY A 165 19.54 -4.51 14.67
N ASP A 166 18.82 -5.48 15.22
CA ASP A 166 19.16 -6.27 16.41
C ASP A 166 20.02 -7.51 16.11
N LEU A 167 20.36 -7.76 14.84
CA LEU A 167 21.25 -8.86 14.46
C LEU A 167 22.64 -8.70 15.09
N PRO A 168 23.33 -9.83 15.40
CA PRO A 168 24.68 -9.80 15.99
C PRO A 168 25.73 -9.22 15.03
N GLU A 169 26.85 -8.73 15.57
CA GLU A 169 27.90 -8.05 14.81
C GLU A 169 28.45 -8.82 13.59
N PRO A 170 28.59 -10.15 13.60
CA PRO A 170 29.01 -10.87 12.38
C PRO A 170 28.07 -10.67 11.17
N LEU A 171 26.83 -10.29 11.42
CA LEU A 171 25.81 -10.00 10.40
C LEU A 171 25.57 -8.48 10.23
N ALA A 172 26.52 -7.64 10.62
CA ALA A 172 26.36 -6.19 10.60
C ALA A 172 25.90 -5.63 9.23
N TRP A 173 26.37 -6.20 8.12
CA TRP A 173 25.98 -5.79 6.77
C TRP A 173 24.55 -6.14 6.38
N VAL A 174 23.89 -7.03 7.14
CA VAL A 174 22.46 -7.36 6.97
C VAL A 174 21.58 -6.38 7.73
N LYS A 175 22.10 -5.75 8.80
CA LYS A 175 21.34 -4.78 9.60
C LYS A 175 20.67 -3.67 8.80
N PRO A 176 21.18 -3.14 7.66
CA PRO A 176 20.50 -2.15 6.85
C PRO A 176 19.25 -2.66 6.10
N LEU A 177 19.07 -3.99 5.99
CA LEU A 177 17.86 -4.54 5.37
C LEU A 177 16.63 -4.28 6.23
N ALA A 178 15.50 -4.06 5.55
CA ALA A 178 14.18 -4.03 6.14
C ALA A 178 13.15 -4.63 5.17
N VAL A 179 12.05 -5.09 5.72
CA VAL A 179 10.92 -5.63 4.96
C VAL A 179 9.64 -4.97 5.46
N THR A 180 8.82 -4.47 4.56
CA THR A 180 7.43 -4.10 4.83
C THR A 180 6.52 -4.95 3.97
N GLY A 181 5.25 -5.06 4.34
CA GLY A 181 4.30 -5.79 3.52
C GLY A 181 2.89 -5.71 4.05
N LEU A 182 1.97 -6.20 3.22
CA LEU A 182 0.54 -6.27 3.54
C LEU A 182 -0.08 -7.57 3.06
N ILE A 183 -1.20 -7.91 3.69
CA ILE A 183 -2.17 -8.91 3.24
C ILE A 183 -3.53 -8.23 3.31
N GLU A 184 -4.23 -8.19 2.18
CA GLU A 184 -5.48 -7.45 2.01
C GLU A 184 -6.53 -8.31 1.30
N GLY A 185 -7.78 -8.21 1.74
CA GLY A 185 -8.92 -8.74 1.02
C GLY A 185 -9.55 -7.64 0.17
N VAL A 186 -9.62 -7.79 -1.16
CA VAL A 186 -10.36 -6.88 -2.04
C VAL A 186 -11.74 -7.48 -2.27
N LEU A 187 -12.77 -6.86 -1.69
CA LEU A 187 -14.12 -7.40 -1.58
C LEU A 187 -15.13 -6.50 -2.32
N PRO A 188 -15.46 -6.81 -3.59
CA PRO A 188 -16.46 -6.06 -4.34
C PRO A 188 -17.85 -6.14 -3.70
N GLY A 189 -18.52 -5.02 -3.52
CA GLY A 189 -19.88 -4.92 -3.00
C GLY A 189 -20.94 -5.54 -3.93
N ARG A 190 -20.55 -5.85 -5.17
CA ARG A 190 -21.37 -6.59 -6.14
C ARG A 190 -20.60 -7.76 -6.72
N SER A 191 -21.27 -8.91 -6.82
CA SER A 191 -20.68 -10.14 -7.39
C SER A 191 -20.54 -10.12 -8.91
N GLY A 192 -21.18 -9.19 -9.59
CA GLY A 192 -21.09 -8.99 -11.04
C GLY A 192 -22.00 -7.87 -11.52
N ASN A 193 -21.64 -7.34 -12.67
CA ASN A 193 -22.41 -6.35 -13.41
C ASN A 193 -23.09 -7.03 -14.60
N LYS A 194 -24.32 -6.62 -14.91
CA LYS A 194 -25.02 -7.04 -16.14
C LYS A 194 -24.99 -5.90 -17.13
N THR A 195 -24.44 -6.15 -18.30
CA THR A 195 -24.53 -5.24 -19.43
C THR A 195 -25.53 -5.79 -20.42
N PHE A 196 -26.44 -4.95 -20.89
CA PHE A 196 -27.44 -5.29 -21.88
C PHE A 196 -27.04 -4.65 -23.21
N SER A 197 -26.86 -5.45 -24.24
CA SER A 197 -26.63 -5.02 -25.62
C SER A 197 -27.65 -5.63 -26.56
N LEU A 198 -27.86 -5.00 -27.69
CA LEU A 198 -28.63 -5.61 -28.78
C LEU A 198 -27.62 -6.19 -29.76
N SER A 199 -27.78 -7.45 -30.13
CA SER A 199 -27.03 -8.05 -31.23
C SER A 199 -27.40 -7.38 -32.56
N ASP A 200 -26.64 -7.61 -33.62
CA ASP A 200 -26.91 -7.12 -34.96
C ASP A 200 -28.24 -7.64 -35.50
N ASP A 201 -28.72 -8.79 -35.01
CA ASP A 201 -30.02 -9.40 -35.34
C ASP A 201 -31.19 -8.85 -34.50
N GLY A 202 -30.90 -7.94 -33.54
CA GLY A 202 -31.90 -7.30 -32.67
C GLY A 202 -32.26 -8.09 -31.43
N ASP A 203 -31.57 -9.19 -31.14
CA ASP A 203 -31.77 -9.97 -29.92
C ASP A 203 -31.08 -9.30 -28.74
N LEU A 204 -31.69 -9.40 -27.54
CA LEU A 204 -31.13 -8.89 -26.29
C LEU A 204 -30.00 -9.81 -25.78
N GLU A 205 -28.80 -9.35 -25.88
CA GLU A 205 -27.63 -10.00 -25.24
C GLU A 205 -27.41 -9.48 -23.83
N ILE A 206 -27.25 -10.42 -22.91
CA ILE A 206 -26.93 -10.12 -21.50
C ILE A 206 -25.53 -10.64 -21.20
N GLU A 207 -24.60 -9.74 -21.14
CA GLU A 207 -23.25 -10.05 -20.66
C GLU A 207 -23.17 -9.88 -19.14
N VAL A 208 -22.61 -10.86 -18.45
CA VAL A 208 -22.39 -10.82 -16.99
C VAL A 208 -20.91 -10.76 -16.71
N GLU A 209 -20.41 -9.57 -16.46
CA GLU A 209 -19.06 -9.37 -15.93
C GLU A 209 -19.06 -9.75 -14.44
N LYS A 210 -18.15 -10.65 -14.06
CA LYS A 210 -18.07 -11.13 -12.69
C LYS A 210 -16.93 -10.43 -11.96
N ASN A 211 -17.21 -9.96 -10.75
CA ASN A 211 -16.26 -9.25 -9.88
C ASN A 211 -15.77 -10.20 -8.79
N PRO A 212 -14.62 -10.87 -8.93
CA PRO A 212 -14.13 -11.84 -7.93
C PRO A 212 -13.72 -11.15 -6.64
N ASN A 213 -13.82 -11.88 -5.52
CA ASN A 213 -13.06 -11.54 -4.33
C ASN A 213 -11.59 -11.82 -4.62
N VAL A 214 -10.69 -10.93 -4.19
CA VAL A 214 -9.25 -11.08 -4.43
C VAL A 214 -8.51 -11.07 -3.11
N LEU A 215 -7.57 -11.98 -2.95
CA LEU A 215 -6.52 -11.88 -1.95
C LEU A 215 -5.35 -11.13 -2.58
N HIS A 216 -5.16 -9.89 -2.16
CA HIS A 216 -4.00 -9.08 -2.48
C HIS A 216 -2.95 -9.22 -1.39
N TRP A 217 -1.72 -9.42 -1.76
CA TRP A 217 -0.60 -9.41 -0.84
C TRP A 217 0.67 -8.96 -1.52
N GLY A 218 1.52 -8.34 -0.76
CA GLY A 218 2.78 -7.89 -1.28
C GLY A 218 3.78 -7.59 -0.17
N PHE A 219 5.02 -7.41 -0.57
CA PHE A 219 6.08 -6.98 0.33
C PHE A 219 7.15 -6.20 -0.42
N ALA A 220 7.82 -5.32 0.30
CA ALA A 220 8.95 -4.54 -0.14
C ALA A 220 10.18 -4.94 0.67
N VAL A 221 11.27 -5.27 -0.01
CA VAL A 221 12.58 -5.49 0.58
C VAL A 221 13.44 -4.28 0.26
N MET A 222 14.00 -3.64 1.28
CA MET A 222 14.78 -2.42 1.12
C MET A 222 16.11 -2.51 1.83
N TYR A 223 17.15 -1.85 1.27
CA TYR A 223 18.47 -1.73 1.88
C TYR A 223 18.81 -0.26 2.13
N SER A 224 18.79 0.16 3.38
CA SER A 224 18.96 1.56 3.76
C SER A 224 20.44 1.96 3.85
N LEU A 225 20.93 2.71 2.85
CA LEU A 225 22.27 3.32 2.94
C LEU A 225 22.37 4.37 4.06
N PRO A 226 21.31 5.16 4.37
CA PRO A 226 21.32 6.01 5.57
C PRO A 226 21.55 5.22 6.85
N TYR A 227 20.91 4.07 7.02
CA TYR A 227 21.10 3.20 8.17
C TYR A 227 22.51 2.62 8.21
N LEU A 228 23.03 2.14 7.08
CA LEU A 228 24.40 1.63 6.96
C LEU A 228 25.41 2.66 7.48
N GLN A 229 25.33 3.89 6.96
CA GLN A 229 26.26 4.98 7.30
C GLN A 229 26.17 5.42 8.77
N SER A 230 24.97 5.42 9.34
CA SER A 230 24.72 5.98 10.68
C SER A 230 24.93 4.97 11.80
N PHE A 231 24.65 3.67 11.57
CA PHE A 231 24.55 2.68 12.64
C PHE A 231 25.42 1.43 12.45
N VAL A 232 25.99 1.24 11.26
CA VAL A 232 26.83 0.05 10.97
C VAL A 232 28.24 0.48 10.66
N LYS A 233 28.44 1.18 9.56
CA LYS A 233 29.77 1.63 9.13
C LYS A 233 29.66 2.81 8.18
N ASP A 234 30.35 3.90 8.52
CA ASP A 234 30.55 4.98 7.57
C ASP A 234 31.57 4.53 6.51
N VAL A 235 31.09 4.34 5.27
CA VAL A 235 31.90 3.95 4.12
C VAL A 235 32.25 5.15 3.22
N GLY A 236 32.01 6.38 3.70
CA GLY A 236 32.39 7.61 3.03
C GLY A 236 31.60 7.93 1.77
N LEU A 237 30.31 7.54 1.69
CA LEU A 237 29.48 7.83 0.50
C LEU A 237 29.21 9.33 0.36
N PRO A 238 29.19 9.85 -0.90
CA PRO A 238 28.74 11.22 -1.16
C PRO A 238 27.33 11.49 -0.62
N ALA A 239 27.06 12.75 -0.27
CA ALA A 239 25.82 13.15 0.40
C ALA A 239 24.53 12.71 -0.33
N ILE A 240 24.51 12.72 -1.66
CA ILE A 240 23.35 12.27 -2.45
C ILE A 240 23.19 10.75 -2.37
N ILE A 241 24.28 10.00 -2.51
CA ILE A 241 24.27 8.53 -2.54
C ILE A 241 23.90 7.94 -1.18
N ARG A 242 24.41 8.53 -0.08
CA ARG A 242 24.10 8.04 1.27
C ARG A 242 22.63 8.15 1.67
N GLN A 243 21.81 8.90 0.92
CA GLN A 243 20.36 9.01 1.12
C GLN A 243 19.54 8.00 0.29
N LEU A 244 20.21 7.18 -0.50
CA LEU A 244 19.53 6.20 -1.36
C LEU A 244 19.13 4.95 -0.57
N ILE A 245 17.97 4.43 -0.91
CA ILE A 245 17.41 3.18 -0.39
C ILE A 245 16.95 2.36 -1.61
N PRO A 246 17.81 1.46 -2.15
CA PRO A 246 17.36 0.46 -3.10
C PRO A 246 16.21 -0.35 -2.52
N ILE A 247 15.20 -0.61 -3.34
CA ILE A 247 13.97 -1.32 -2.98
C ILE A 247 13.59 -2.31 -4.09
N VAL A 248 12.99 -3.43 -3.69
CA VAL A 248 12.29 -4.33 -4.60
C VAL A 248 10.93 -4.61 -3.98
N GLU A 249 9.87 -4.30 -4.70
CA GLU A 249 8.50 -4.57 -4.28
C GLU A 249 7.94 -5.75 -5.07
N ILE A 250 7.15 -6.57 -4.42
CA ILE A 250 6.40 -7.69 -5.03
C ILE A 250 4.95 -7.47 -4.69
N ASP A 251 4.11 -7.40 -5.73
CA ASP A 251 2.68 -7.13 -5.64
C ASP A 251 1.91 -8.25 -6.35
N ILE A 252 1.06 -8.97 -5.61
CA ILE A 252 0.38 -10.18 -6.09
C ILE A 252 -1.12 -10.11 -5.80
N ASN A 253 -1.91 -10.34 -6.83
CA ASN A 253 -3.36 -10.41 -6.79
C ASN A 253 -3.83 -11.84 -7.11
N ASN A 254 -4.49 -12.50 -6.16
CA ASN A 254 -5.03 -13.85 -6.30
C ASN A 254 -6.56 -13.80 -6.26
N PRO A 255 -7.24 -13.83 -7.39
CA PRO A 255 -8.69 -14.00 -7.41
C PRO A 255 -9.09 -15.34 -6.78
N LEU A 256 -10.10 -15.34 -5.90
CA LEU A 256 -10.48 -16.48 -5.08
C LEU A 256 -11.69 -17.24 -5.62
N ASP A 257 -12.58 -16.59 -6.35
CA ASP A 257 -13.90 -17.13 -6.70
C ASP A 257 -14.40 -16.73 -8.10
N ARG A 258 -15.67 -16.98 -8.38
CA ARG A 258 -16.44 -16.55 -9.54
C ARG A 258 -15.85 -16.94 -10.90
N GLY A 259 -15.02 -18.01 -10.92
CA GLY A 259 -14.39 -18.53 -12.14
C GLY A 259 -13.03 -17.91 -12.45
N PHE A 260 -12.50 -17.08 -11.54
CA PHE A 260 -11.16 -16.47 -11.63
C PHE A 260 -10.14 -17.12 -10.71
N ALA A 261 -10.52 -18.08 -9.86
CA ALA A 261 -9.59 -18.77 -8.97
C ALA A 261 -8.38 -19.32 -9.75
N GLY A 262 -7.17 -19.04 -9.22
CA GLY A 262 -5.90 -19.42 -9.85
C GLY A 262 -5.45 -18.53 -11.02
N LYS A 263 -6.20 -17.50 -11.38
CA LYS A 263 -5.79 -16.51 -12.39
C LYS A 263 -4.97 -15.39 -11.75
N THR A 264 -3.91 -15.77 -11.04
CA THR A 264 -3.00 -14.84 -10.37
C THR A 264 -2.39 -13.86 -11.34
N THR A 265 -2.33 -12.59 -10.94
CA THR A 265 -1.60 -11.49 -11.56
C THR A 265 -0.65 -10.85 -10.57
N GLY A 266 0.32 -10.09 -11.03
CA GLY A 266 1.22 -9.37 -10.14
C GLY A 266 2.45 -8.83 -10.83
N THR A 267 3.26 -8.12 -10.08
CA THR A 267 4.48 -7.47 -10.58
C THR A 267 5.64 -7.63 -9.60
N VAL A 268 6.84 -7.51 -10.14
CA VAL A 268 8.08 -7.32 -9.37
C VAL A 268 8.65 -5.98 -9.77
N ASN A 269 8.83 -5.09 -8.79
CA ASN A 269 9.13 -3.69 -9.03
C ASN A 269 10.47 -3.32 -8.39
N PRO A 270 11.60 -3.50 -9.10
CA PRO A 270 12.89 -2.98 -8.65
C PRO A 270 12.91 -1.47 -8.77
N GLY A 271 13.34 -0.81 -7.69
CA GLY A 271 13.32 0.63 -7.59
C GLY A 271 14.41 1.20 -6.69
N ILE A 272 14.36 2.51 -6.55
CA ILE A 272 15.24 3.27 -5.70
C ILE A 272 14.47 4.44 -5.09
N ILE A 273 14.67 4.67 -3.80
CA ILE A 273 14.13 5.82 -3.09
C ILE A 273 15.31 6.69 -2.65
N TRP A 274 15.23 7.98 -2.91
CA TRP A 274 16.07 8.98 -2.28
C TRP A 274 15.29 9.63 -1.14
N ALA A 275 15.76 9.47 0.11
CA ALA A 275 15.09 9.95 1.30
C ALA A 275 15.76 11.23 1.82
N GLY A 276 15.09 12.37 1.65
CA GLY A 276 15.45 13.65 2.24
C GLY A 276 14.79 13.86 3.61
N LYS A 277 15.02 15.02 4.22
CA LYS A 277 14.45 15.37 5.53
C LYS A 277 12.94 15.61 5.48
N HIS A 278 12.44 16.24 4.43
CA HIS A 278 11.05 16.71 4.32
C HIS A 278 10.26 16.02 3.22
N PHE A 279 10.94 15.30 2.34
CA PHE A 279 10.34 14.58 1.24
C PHE A 279 11.25 13.45 0.77
N GLN A 280 10.65 12.50 0.08
CA GLN A 280 11.36 11.46 -0.67
C GLN A 280 10.99 11.49 -2.15
N LEU A 281 11.89 10.97 -2.97
CA LEU A 281 11.67 10.73 -4.39
C LEU A 281 11.85 9.25 -4.64
N GLY A 282 10.87 8.63 -5.26
CA GLY A 282 10.90 7.22 -5.62
C GLY A 282 10.82 7.02 -7.13
N LEU A 283 11.51 6.01 -7.63
CA LEU A 283 11.44 5.57 -9.02
C LEU A 283 11.57 4.05 -9.07
N GLU A 284 10.68 3.39 -9.81
CA GLU A 284 10.71 1.94 -10.00
C GLU A 284 10.32 1.53 -11.42
N ALA A 285 10.81 0.38 -11.85
CA ALA A 285 10.33 -0.34 -13.02
C ALA A 285 9.26 -1.34 -12.60
N ILE A 286 8.19 -1.48 -13.39
CA ILE A 286 7.10 -2.41 -13.15
C ILE A 286 7.25 -3.60 -14.09
N LEU A 287 7.59 -4.77 -13.55
CA LEU A 287 7.84 -5.99 -14.31
C LEU A 287 6.71 -6.99 -14.08
N PRO A 288 5.83 -7.24 -15.07
CA PRO A 288 4.79 -8.26 -14.95
C PRO A 288 5.36 -9.66 -14.69
N ILE A 289 4.78 -10.42 -13.75
CA ILE A 289 5.23 -11.77 -13.42
C ILE A 289 4.76 -12.83 -14.44
N ASN A 290 3.74 -12.53 -15.21
CA ASN A 290 3.16 -13.45 -16.20
C ASN A 290 2.39 -12.67 -17.30
N GLU A 291 1.97 -13.38 -18.35
CA GLU A 291 1.27 -12.81 -19.50
C GLU A 291 -0.11 -12.23 -19.15
N ARG A 292 -0.77 -12.71 -18.08
CA ARG A 292 -2.07 -12.13 -17.63
C ARG A 292 -1.89 -10.75 -17.03
N THR A 293 -0.79 -10.51 -16.35
CA THR A 293 -0.45 -9.18 -15.82
C THR A 293 -0.05 -8.22 -16.94
N GLY A 294 0.57 -8.76 -18.01
CA GLY A 294 1.05 -8.00 -19.15
C GLY A 294 2.38 -8.55 -19.67
N LYS A 295 2.91 -7.88 -20.71
CA LYS A 295 4.19 -8.27 -21.36
C LYS A 295 5.22 -7.14 -21.36
N ASN A 296 4.78 -5.91 -21.09
CA ASN A 296 5.64 -4.74 -21.19
C ASN A 296 6.08 -4.26 -19.81
N VAL A 297 7.24 -3.64 -19.77
CA VAL A 297 7.76 -2.98 -18.59
C VAL A 297 7.10 -1.62 -18.45
N GLY A 298 6.56 -1.34 -17.27
CA GLY A 298 6.07 -0.03 -16.87
C GLY A 298 7.10 0.74 -16.05
N ILE A 299 6.76 1.98 -15.74
CA ILE A 299 7.54 2.86 -14.87
C ILE A 299 6.61 3.54 -13.86
N ARG A 300 7.07 3.69 -12.62
CA ARG A 300 6.41 4.49 -11.60
C ARG A 300 7.40 5.46 -10.97
N GLY A 301 6.95 6.68 -10.74
CA GLY A 301 7.70 7.70 -10.01
C GLY A 301 6.81 8.37 -8.98
N GLN A 302 7.36 8.73 -7.82
CA GLN A 302 6.61 9.33 -6.73
C GLN A 302 7.40 10.47 -6.09
N VAL A 303 6.65 11.52 -5.74
CA VAL A 303 7.09 12.55 -4.80
C VAL A 303 6.23 12.42 -3.55
N HIS A 304 6.88 12.20 -2.42
CA HIS A 304 6.20 12.00 -1.13
C HIS A 304 6.72 12.99 -0.10
N PHE A 305 5.84 13.69 0.59
CA PHE A 305 6.13 14.74 1.56
C PHE A 305 5.80 14.30 2.98
N PHE A 306 6.71 14.50 3.90
CA PHE A 306 6.53 14.30 5.33
C PHE A 306 5.93 15.54 5.97
N LEU A 307 4.60 15.60 6.06
CA LEU A 307 3.89 16.80 6.55
C LEU A 307 4.13 17.05 8.04
N ASP A 308 4.41 16.01 8.81
CA ASP A 308 4.78 16.11 10.22
C ASP A 308 6.14 16.81 10.45
N ASP A 309 7.09 16.67 9.51
CA ASP A 309 8.36 17.40 9.55
C ASP A 309 8.27 18.80 8.94
N ILE A 310 7.47 18.97 7.88
CA ILE A 310 7.29 20.27 7.21
C ILE A 310 6.45 21.21 8.08
N PHE A 311 5.39 20.67 8.70
CA PHE A 311 4.41 21.42 9.49
C PHE A 311 4.22 20.86 10.91
N PRO A 312 5.27 20.73 11.74
CA PRO A 312 5.23 20.00 13.01
C PRO A 312 4.25 20.58 14.04
N ASN A 313 3.83 21.83 13.86
CA ASN A 313 2.94 22.55 14.78
C ASN A 313 1.50 22.66 14.30
N THR A 314 1.20 22.27 13.07
CA THR A 314 -0.12 22.40 12.43
C THR A 314 -0.58 21.09 11.80
N LEU A 315 -0.38 20.93 10.49
CA LEU A 315 -0.80 19.73 9.72
C LEU A 315 -0.12 18.45 10.17
N GLY A 316 1.08 18.52 10.72
CA GLY A 316 1.85 17.38 11.22
C GLY A 316 1.53 16.98 12.67
N LYS A 317 0.42 17.42 13.25
CA LYS A 317 -0.03 16.99 14.58
C LYS A 317 -1.31 16.16 14.46
N PRO A 318 -1.46 15.09 15.27
CA PRO A 318 -2.75 14.41 15.39
C PRO A 318 -3.87 15.41 15.74
N LEU A 319 -5.07 15.17 15.18
CA LEU A 319 -6.24 16.04 15.45
C LEU A 319 -6.63 15.98 16.92
N PHE A 320 -6.51 14.81 17.53
CA PHE A 320 -6.82 14.58 18.93
C PHE A 320 -5.63 13.93 19.64
N LYS A 321 -5.53 14.16 20.94
CA LYS A 321 -4.62 13.47 21.86
C LYS A 321 -5.44 12.44 22.64
N TRP A 322 -4.83 11.30 22.94
CA TRP A 322 -5.45 10.35 23.88
C TRP A 322 -5.58 10.97 25.26
#